data_9ce187b9959fd6291c81f3e29a808bcb
#
_entry.id   9ce187b9959fd6291c81f3e29a808bcb
#
_cell.length_a   1.000
_cell.length_b   1.000
_cell.length_c   1.000
_cell.angle_alpha   90.00
_cell.angle_beta   90.00
_cell.angle_gamma   90.00
#
_symmetry.space_group_name_H-M   'P 1'
#
loop_
_entity.id
_entity.type
_entity.pdbx_description
1 polymer ?
#
loop_
_entity_poly.entity_id
_entity_poly.type
_entity_poly.pdbx_seq_one_letter_code
_entity_poly.pdbx_strand_id
1 'polypeptide(L)'
;GVFNVVTCSRDRVSEMGDELVENPIVKGISFTGSTPIGRQIAAKAGAHLKKACVELGGKDSLIVLEDADMDRATSAASFGSFMHQGQICMSVEKVLVQESIYPDFLRQFVARAAKLKTGDTADKSNVIGPLINDRQVERVKFQIEDALAKGAKAVLGGRVWDRFVEPTILTNVTPEMA
;
A
#
# COMPACT_ATOMS: atom_id res chain seq x y z
N GLY A 1 14.10 31.71 4.47
CA GLY A 1 12.84 31.38 5.12
C GLY A 1 12.98 30.17 6.04
N VAL A 2 11.98 29.95 6.88
CA VAL A 2 11.94 28.79 7.79
C VAL A 2 11.49 27.54 7.04
N PHE A 3 10.64 27.67 6.05
CA PHE A 3 10.12 26.60 5.22
C PHE A 3 10.36 26.91 3.73
N ASN A 4 10.97 25.96 3.03
CA ASN A 4 11.29 26.10 1.60
C ASN A 4 10.88 24.82 0.87
N VAL A 5 10.35 24.97 -0.34
CA VAL A 5 9.97 23.85 -1.21
C VAL A 5 10.82 23.91 -2.47
N VAL A 6 11.48 22.80 -2.79
CA VAL A 6 12.23 22.65 -4.04
C VAL A 6 11.70 21.42 -4.76
N THR A 7 11.36 21.57 -6.01
CA THR A 7 10.90 20.49 -6.88
C THR A 7 11.91 20.23 -7.98
N CYS A 8 12.01 18.98 -8.44
CA CYS A 8 12.84 18.60 -9.57
C CYS A 8 12.14 17.57 -10.46
N SER A 9 12.64 17.42 -11.67
CA SER A 9 12.25 16.35 -12.56
C SER A 9 12.80 15.00 -12.07
N ARG A 10 12.16 13.90 -12.50
CA ARG A 10 12.51 12.57 -12.05
C ARG A 10 13.94 12.14 -12.40
N ASP A 11 14.46 12.60 -13.52
CA ASP A 11 15.82 12.34 -14.00
C ASP A 11 16.89 13.01 -13.13
N ARG A 12 16.55 14.12 -12.44
CA ARG A 12 17.44 14.84 -11.55
C ARG A 12 17.25 14.55 -10.06
N VAL A 13 16.31 13.68 -9.70
CA VAL A 13 15.99 13.42 -8.28
C VAL A 13 17.17 12.83 -7.50
N SER A 14 18.01 12.02 -8.15
CA SER A 14 19.19 11.44 -7.51
C SER A 14 20.22 12.51 -7.18
N GLU A 15 20.54 13.37 -8.15
CA GLU A 15 21.47 14.49 -7.99
C GLU A 15 21.05 15.43 -6.86
N MET A 16 19.77 15.84 -6.87
CA MET A 16 19.24 16.71 -5.82
C MET A 16 19.19 16.02 -4.44
N GLY A 17 18.86 14.75 -4.41
CA GLY A 17 18.84 13.96 -3.18
C GLY A 17 20.24 13.83 -2.58
N ASP A 18 21.24 13.60 -3.41
CA ASP A 18 22.63 13.52 -3.00
C ASP A 18 23.13 14.86 -2.44
N GLU A 19 22.86 15.97 -3.14
CA GLU A 19 23.18 17.32 -2.66
C GLU A 19 22.57 17.58 -1.28
N LEU A 20 21.28 17.26 -1.07
CA LEU A 20 20.62 17.47 0.22
C LEU A 20 21.22 16.59 1.33
N VAL A 21 21.58 15.34 1.03
CA VAL A 21 22.13 14.43 2.04
C VAL A 21 23.58 14.76 2.36
N GLU A 22 24.38 15.14 1.40
CA GLU A 22 25.82 15.38 1.56
C GLU A 22 26.14 16.80 2.04
N ASN A 23 25.30 17.79 1.72
CA ASN A 23 25.55 19.20 2.04
C ASN A 23 25.73 19.43 3.54
N PRO A 24 26.85 20.03 3.99
CA PRO A 24 27.16 20.18 5.41
C PRO A 24 26.20 21.09 6.20
N ILE A 25 25.42 21.93 5.51
CA ILE A 25 24.39 22.79 6.12
C ILE A 25 23.20 21.95 6.61
N VAL A 26 22.85 20.90 5.87
CA VAL A 26 21.75 19.98 6.24
C VAL A 26 22.20 19.08 7.37
N LYS A 27 21.51 19.14 8.51
CA LYS A 27 21.91 18.41 9.73
C LYS A 27 21.12 17.14 9.99
N GLY A 28 19.96 16.99 9.37
CA GLY A 28 19.12 15.80 9.52
C GLY A 28 18.24 15.60 8.30
N ILE A 29 17.87 14.36 8.04
CA ILE A 29 17.08 13.92 6.90
C ILE A 29 15.79 13.26 7.43
N SER A 30 14.65 13.64 6.88
CA SER A 30 13.40 12.88 7.00
C SER A 30 12.99 12.47 5.59
N PHE A 31 12.84 11.17 5.37
CA PHE A 31 12.51 10.60 4.07
C PHE A 31 11.30 9.69 4.16
N THR A 32 10.33 9.89 3.28
CA THR A 32 9.22 8.96 3.07
C THR A 32 9.28 8.42 1.65
N GLY A 33 9.28 7.10 1.48
CA GLY A 33 9.34 6.48 0.17
C GLY A 33 9.67 4.98 0.20
N SER A 34 10.20 4.46 -0.91
CA SER A 34 10.48 3.04 -1.02
C SER A 34 11.67 2.59 -0.18
N THR A 35 11.62 1.37 0.34
CA THR A 35 12.69 0.75 1.14
C THR A 35 14.06 0.76 0.45
N PRO A 36 14.20 0.46 -0.86
CA PRO A 36 15.50 0.54 -1.52
C PRO A 36 16.11 1.94 -1.49
N ILE A 37 15.30 2.98 -1.73
CA ILE A 37 15.78 4.37 -1.70
C ILE A 37 16.09 4.82 -0.26
N GLY A 38 15.21 4.47 0.69
CA GLY A 38 15.46 4.79 2.11
C GLY A 38 16.75 4.19 2.63
N ARG A 39 17.09 2.96 2.22
CA ARG A 39 18.36 2.32 2.55
C ARG A 39 19.57 3.10 2.01
N GLN A 40 19.50 3.57 0.76
CA GLN A 40 20.56 4.39 0.17
C GLN A 40 20.74 5.72 0.91
N ILE A 41 19.63 6.40 1.20
CA ILE A 41 19.63 7.68 1.93
C ILE A 41 20.21 7.49 3.34
N ALA A 42 19.75 6.47 4.06
CA ALA A 42 20.24 6.18 5.41
C ALA A 42 21.75 5.87 5.43
N ALA A 43 22.25 5.10 4.45
CA ALA A 43 23.67 4.80 4.31
C ALA A 43 24.50 6.07 4.05
N LYS A 44 24.05 6.93 3.13
CA LYS A 44 24.73 8.21 2.85
C LYS A 44 24.69 9.16 4.05
N ALA A 45 23.52 9.30 4.69
CA ALA A 45 23.39 10.13 5.89
C ALA A 45 24.34 9.66 7.01
N GLY A 46 24.44 8.34 7.21
CA GLY A 46 25.38 7.73 8.18
C GLY A 46 26.84 8.03 7.86
N ALA A 47 27.24 7.99 6.59
CA ALA A 47 28.60 8.35 6.17
C ALA A 47 28.96 9.82 6.51
N HIS A 48 27.97 10.69 6.58
CA HIS A 48 28.11 12.10 6.97
C HIS A 48 27.73 12.39 8.44
N LEU A 49 27.53 11.34 9.26
CA LEU A 49 27.13 11.43 10.67
C LEU A 49 25.83 12.24 10.90
N LYS A 50 24.91 12.23 9.93
CA LYS A 50 23.63 12.92 10.02
C LYS A 50 22.54 11.98 10.54
N LYS A 51 21.59 12.52 11.28
CA LYS A 51 20.38 11.79 11.66
C LYS A 51 19.52 11.55 10.42
N ALA A 52 19.03 10.32 10.24
CA ALA A 52 18.06 9.97 9.23
C ALA A 52 16.84 9.30 9.87
N CYS A 53 15.66 9.87 9.61
CA CYS A 53 14.37 9.23 9.88
C CYS A 53 13.83 8.74 8.53
N VAL A 54 13.56 7.45 8.42
CA VAL A 54 13.09 6.85 7.16
C VAL A 54 11.75 6.18 7.38
N GLU A 55 10.71 6.70 6.72
CA GLU A 55 9.36 6.16 6.68
C GLU A 55 9.19 5.40 5.36
N LEU A 56 8.96 4.10 5.44
CA LEU A 56 9.05 3.20 4.28
C LEU A 56 7.73 2.43 4.11
N GLY A 57 7.69 1.56 3.11
CA GLY A 57 6.56 0.66 2.92
C GLY A 57 6.60 -0.54 3.88
N GLY A 58 5.46 -1.19 4.02
CA GLY A 58 5.28 -2.37 4.86
C GLY A 58 4.47 -3.46 4.17
N LYS A 59 3.99 -4.40 4.99
CA LYS A 59 3.00 -5.43 4.69
C LYS A 59 2.08 -5.52 5.89
N ASP A 60 1.23 -4.50 6.04
CA ASP A 60 0.50 -4.25 7.28
C ASP A 60 -0.62 -5.26 7.49
N SER A 61 -0.73 -5.74 8.73
CA SER A 61 -1.66 -6.79 9.10
C SER A 61 -2.74 -6.26 10.04
N LEU A 62 -4.00 -6.55 9.72
CA LEU A 62 -5.13 -6.44 10.63
C LEU A 62 -5.37 -7.82 11.27
N ILE A 63 -5.44 -7.86 12.60
CA ILE A 63 -5.74 -9.07 13.36
C ILE A 63 -7.15 -8.96 13.92
N VAL A 64 -7.99 -9.96 13.67
CA VAL A 64 -9.38 -10.01 14.13
C VAL A 64 -9.57 -11.23 15.03
N LEU A 65 -9.83 -10.97 16.31
CA LEU A 65 -10.06 -12.00 17.33
C LEU A 65 -11.56 -12.29 17.48
N GLU A 66 -11.91 -13.39 18.14
CA GLU A 66 -13.28 -13.89 18.23
C GLU A 66 -14.24 -12.97 19.01
N ASP A 67 -13.72 -12.13 19.89
CA ASP A 67 -14.49 -11.15 20.67
C ASP A 67 -14.64 -9.79 19.95
N ALA A 68 -14.15 -9.67 18.71
CA ALA A 68 -14.26 -8.44 17.93
C ALA A 68 -15.71 -8.13 17.55
N ASP A 69 -16.09 -6.85 17.60
CA ASP A 69 -17.31 -6.37 16.96
C ASP A 69 -17.20 -6.57 15.43
N MET A 70 -17.99 -7.47 14.90
CA MET A 70 -17.91 -7.90 13.50
C MET A 70 -18.17 -6.76 12.51
N ASP A 71 -19.12 -5.86 12.81
CA ASP A 71 -19.41 -4.71 11.94
C ASP A 71 -18.23 -3.74 11.89
N ARG A 72 -17.64 -3.43 13.03
CA ARG A 72 -16.44 -2.59 13.14
C ARG A 72 -15.25 -3.25 12.47
N ALA A 73 -15.00 -4.54 12.71
CA ALA A 73 -13.87 -5.27 12.16
C ALA A 73 -13.92 -5.30 10.62
N THR A 74 -15.08 -5.63 10.04
CA THR A 74 -15.23 -5.66 8.57
C THR A 74 -15.22 -4.26 7.94
N SER A 75 -15.71 -3.23 8.66
CA SER A 75 -15.61 -1.83 8.25
C SER A 75 -14.15 -1.36 8.24
N ALA A 76 -13.40 -1.65 9.31
CA ALA A 76 -12.00 -1.31 9.42
C ALA A 76 -11.15 -2.02 8.35
N ALA A 77 -11.41 -3.31 8.11
CA ALA A 77 -10.77 -4.07 7.03
C ALA A 77 -11.04 -3.43 5.66
N SER A 78 -12.29 -3.09 5.37
CA SER A 78 -12.66 -2.47 4.09
C SER A 78 -12.03 -1.10 3.91
N PHE A 79 -12.08 -0.24 4.92
CA PHE A 79 -11.46 1.08 4.90
C PHE A 79 -9.94 0.98 4.77
N GLY A 80 -9.30 0.19 5.63
CA GLY A 80 -7.85 0.06 5.69
C GLY A 80 -7.25 -0.55 4.41
N SER A 81 -7.95 -1.50 3.77
CA SER A 81 -7.44 -2.14 2.55
C SER A 81 -7.65 -1.31 1.29
N PHE A 82 -8.75 -0.56 1.19
CA PHE A 82 -9.15 0.05 -0.08
C PHE A 82 -9.08 1.58 -0.12
N MET A 83 -8.86 2.25 1.02
CA MET A 83 -8.64 3.69 1.04
C MET A 83 -7.44 4.06 0.16
N HIS A 84 -7.60 5.10 -0.67
CA HIS A 84 -6.61 5.51 -1.68
C HIS A 84 -6.12 4.35 -2.57
N GLN A 85 -7.00 3.43 -2.91
CA GLN A 85 -6.68 2.25 -3.74
C GLN A 85 -5.59 1.35 -3.12
N GLY A 86 -5.49 1.31 -1.77
CA GLY A 86 -4.45 0.58 -1.07
C GLY A 86 -3.04 1.18 -1.20
N GLN A 87 -2.91 2.41 -1.72
CA GLN A 87 -1.60 3.03 -1.99
C GLN A 87 -1.13 3.90 -0.81
N ILE A 88 -1.24 3.39 0.41
CA ILE A 88 -0.77 4.06 1.63
C ILE A 88 0.21 3.12 2.34
N CYS A 89 1.24 3.67 2.98
CA CYS A 89 2.23 2.87 3.73
C CYS A 89 1.61 2.03 4.86
N MET A 90 0.44 2.42 5.38
CA MET A 90 -0.31 1.73 6.43
C MET A 90 -1.59 1.05 5.92
N SER A 91 -1.72 0.82 4.62
CA SER A 91 -2.85 0.06 4.08
C SER A 91 -2.85 -1.37 4.59
N VAL A 92 -4.02 -1.86 4.98
CA VAL A 92 -4.18 -3.26 5.39
C VAL A 92 -4.07 -4.16 4.16
N GLU A 93 -2.97 -4.87 4.06
CA GLU A 93 -2.70 -5.79 2.96
C GLU A 93 -2.91 -7.26 3.35
N LYS A 94 -2.88 -7.55 4.65
CA LYS A 94 -3.09 -8.88 5.21
C LYS A 94 -4.13 -8.82 6.33
N VAL A 95 -5.16 -9.64 6.24
CA VAL A 95 -6.16 -9.78 7.31
C VAL A 95 -6.04 -11.18 7.92
N LEU A 96 -5.66 -11.23 9.18
CA LEU A 96 -5.53 -12.45 9.97
C LEU A 96 -6.76 -12.58 10.87
N VAL A 97 -7.58 -13.56 10.61
CA VAL A 97 -8.86 -13.76 11.31
C VAL A 97 -8.83 -15.07 12.08
N GLN A 98 -9.25 -15.04 13.34
CA GLN A 98 -9.37 -16.25 14.15
C GLN A 98 -10.35 -17.23 13.49
N GLU A 99 -9.99 -18.51 13.49
CA GLU A 99 -10.67 -19.55 12.72
C GLU A 99 -12.18 -19.66 13.04
N SER A 100 -12.53 -19.53 14.32
CA SER A 100 -13.92 -19.63 14.80
C SER A 100 -14.87 -18.62 14.14
N ILE A 101 -14.38 -17.44 13.76
CA ILE A 101 -15.18 -16.36 13.17
C ILE A 101 -14.89 -16.13 11.68
N TYR A 102 -13.90 -16.84 11.12
CA TYR A 102 -13.43 -16.61 9.75
C TYR A 102 -14.53 -16.67 8.69
N PRO A 103 -15.42 -17.67 8.65
CA PRO A 103 -16.46 -17.75 7.62
C PRO A 103 -17.42 -16.56 7.64
N ASP A 104 -17.81 -16.12 8.83
CA ASP A 104 -18.74 -14.99 8.98
C ASP A 104 -18.06 -13.66 8.65
N PHE A 105 -16.82 -13.47 9.12
CA PHE A 105 -16.01 -12.29 8.77
C PHE A 105 -15.83 -12.19 7.25
N LEU A 106 -15.40 -13.27 6.59
CA LEU A 106 -15.16 -13.27 5.14
C LEU A 106 -16.42 -12.91 4.37
N ARG A 107 -17.54 -13.51 4.71
CA ARG A 107 -18.83 -13.22 4.09
C ARG A 107 -19.20 -11.74 4.20
N GLN A 108 -19.06 -11.15 5.39
CA GLN A 108 -19.41 -9.74 5.62
C GLN A 108 -18.40 -8.79 4.96
N PHE A 109 -17.11 -9.10 5.02
CA PHE A 109 -16.04 -8.30 4.40
C PHE A 109 -16.22 -8.25 2.87
N VAL A 110 -16.46 -9.41 2.22
CA VAL A 110 -16.76 -9.49 0.79
C VAL A 110 -18.00 -8.67 0.42
N ALA A 111 -19.10 -8.82 1.18
CA ALA A 111 -20.33 -8.08 0.94
C ALA A 111 -20.15 -6.55 1.08
N ARG A 112 -19.24 -6.12 1.94
CA ARG A 112 -18.91 -4.71 2.13
C ARG A 112 -18.02 -4.19 1.01
N ALA A 113 -16.95 -4.89 0.70
CA ALA A 113 -16.01 -4.52 -0.35
C ALA A 113 -16.65 -4.52 -1.76
N ALA A 114 -17.58 -5.42 -2.04
CA ALA A 114 -18.32 -5.48 -3.29
C ALA A 114 -19.17 -4.22 -3.60
N LYS A 115 -19.45 -3.39 -2.58
CA LYS A 115 -20.15 -2.12 -2.76
C LYS A 115 -19.25 -0.96 -3.20
N LEU A 116 -17.93 -1.14 -3.15
CA LEU A 116 -16.96 -0.11 -3.51
C LEU A 116 -16.87 -0.03 -5.05
N LYS A 117 -17.41 1.02 -5.60
CA LYS A 117 -17.38 1.25 -7.05
C LYS A 117 -16.00 1.73 -7.48
N THR A 118 -15.51 1.19 -8.59
CA THR A 118 -14.23 1.57 -9.21
C THR A 118 -14.49 2.31 -10.51
N GLY A 119 -13.84 3.45 -10.69
CA GLY A 119 -13.97 4.24 -11.93
C GLY A 119 -13.39 5.64 -11.82
N ASP A 120 -13.76 6.48 -12.78
CA ASP A 120 -13.31 7.86 -12.86
C ASP A 120 -13.69 8.63 -11.57
N THR A 121 -12.71 9.29 -10.98
CA THR A 121 -12.87 10.09 -9.76
C THR A 121 -13.67 11.37 -9.95
N ALA A 122 -13.92 11.79 -11.18
CA ALA A 122 -14.87 12.87 -11.49
C ALA A 122 -16.33 12.49 -11.14
N ASP A 123 -16.65 11.20 -11.20
CA ASP A 123 -17.91 10.66 -10.68
C ASP A 123 -17.77 10.35 -9.18
N LYS A 124 -18.40 11.18 -8.35
CA LYS A 124 -18.38 11.06 -6.88
C LYS A 124 -18.99 9.75 -6.34
N SER A 125 -19.66 8.95 -7.16
CA SER A 125 -20.14 7.62 -6.77
C SER A 125 -19.02 6.56 -6.76
N ASN A 126 -17.90 6.83 -7.44
CA ASN A 126 -16.74 5.95 -7.44
C ASN A 126 -15.87 6.23 -6.20
N VAL A 127 -15.59 5.17 -5.45
CA VAL A 127 -14.75 5.21 -4.24
C VAL A 127 -13.32 4.83 -4.58
N ILE A 128 -13.13 3.93 -5.53
CA ILE A 128 -11.84 3.42 -5.97
C ILE A 128 -11.46 4.09 -7.29
N GLY A 129 -10.43 4.90 -7.24
CA GLY A 129 -9.85 5.57 -8.40
C GLY A 129 -8.74 4.75 -9.08
N PRO A 130 -7.99 5.37 -10.01
CA PRO A 130 -6.89 4.72 -10.70
C PRO A 130 -5.64 4.59 -9.80
N LEU A 131 -4.82 3.59 -10.08
CA LEU A 131 -3.46 3.53 -9.54
C LEU A 131 -2.59 4.66 -10.12
N ILE A 132 -1.57 5.06 -9.36
CA ILE A 132 -0.75 6.25 -9.66
C ILE A 132 -0.03 6.20 -11.01
N ASN A 133 0.37 5.02 -11.47
CA ASN A 133 1.07 4.82 -12.74
C ASN A 133 1.02 3.35 -13.21
N ASP A 134 1.38 3.14 -14.46
CA ASP A 134 1.32 1.84 -15.12
C ASP A 134 2.24 0.80 -14.46
N ARG A 135 3.39 1.21 -13.93
CA ARG A 135 4.29 0.29 -13.20
C ARG A 135 3.62 -0.30 -11.95
N GLN A 136 2.78 0.45 -11.26
CA GLN A 136 2.02 -0.08 -10.12
C GLN A 136 0.90 -1.02 -10.60
N VAL A 137 0.28 -0.71 -11.71
CA VAL A 137 -0.71 -1.62 -12.34
C VAL A 137 -0.09 -2.97 -12.64
N GLU A 138 1.04 -2.99 -13.34
CA GLU A 138 1.76 -4.23 -13.69
C GLU A 138 2.19 -5.00 -12.43
N ARG A 139 2.64 -4.30 -11.39
CA ARG A 139 3.00 -4.93 -10.13
C ARG A 139 1.80 -5.62 -9.45
N VAL A 140 0.68 -4.92 -9.33
CA VAL A 140 -0.53 -5.48 -8.69
C VAL A 140 -1.10 -6.62 -9.51
N LYS A 141 -1.14 -6.47 -10.84
CA LYS A 141 -1.55 -7.53 -11.75
C LYS A 141 -0.69 -8.78 -11.59
N PHE A 142 0.62 -8.63 -11.61
CA PHE A 142 1.56 -9.73 -11.37
C PHE A 142 1.30 -10.42 -10.02
N GLN A 143 1.10 -9.66 -8.94
CA GLN A 143 0.84 -10.24 -7.61
C GLN A 143 -0.46 -11.05 -7.56
N ILE A 144 -1.53 -10.56 -8.21
CA ILE A 144 -2.79 -11.28 -8.31
C ILE A 144 -2.60 -12.57 -9.12
N GLU A 145 -1.97 -12.49 -10.30
CA GLU A 145 -1.73 -13.64 -11.19
C GLU A 145 -0.83 -14.68 -10.51
N ASP A 146 0.24 -14.28 -9.86
CA ASP A 146 1.15 -15.18 -9.11
C ASP A 146 0.41 -15.91 -7.98
N ALA A 147 -0.38 -15.19 -7.20
CA ALA A 147 -1.15 -15.78 -6.12
C ALA A 147 -2.16 -16.81 -6.64
N LEU A 148 -2.90 -16.48 -7.71
CA LEU A 148 -3.86 -17.42 -8.33
C LEU A 148 -3.15 -18.64 -8.91
N ALA A 149 -2.02 -18.47 -9.58
CA ALA A 149 -1.22 -19.57 -10.14
C ALA A 149 -0.68 -20.51 -9.04
N LYS A 150 -0.45 -19.98 -7.83
CA LYS A 150 0.01 -20.74 -6.65
C LYS A 150 -1.11 -21.27 -5.77
N GLY A 151 -2.37 -21.14 -6.18
CA GLY A 151 -3.52 -21.79 -5.51
C GLY A 151 -4.35 -20.87 -4.61
N ALA A 152 -4.09 -19.57 -4.57
CA ALA A 152 -5.01 -18.61 -3.97
C ALA A 152 -6.35 -18.59 -4.72
N LYS A 153 -7.41 -18.16 -4.03
CA LYS A 153 -8.74 -18.00 -4.62
C LYS A 153 -9.17 -16.55 -4.52
N ALA A 154 -9.53 -15.95 -5.66
CA ALA A 154 -10.21 -14.67 -5.66
C ALA A 154 -11.68 -14.87 -5.27
N VAL A 155 -12.04 -14.39 -4.08
CA VAL A 155 -13.43 -14.42 -3.61
C VAL A 155 -14.17 -13.12 -3.95
N LEU A 156 -13.42 -12.10 -4.37
CA LEU A 156 -13.93 -10.85 -4.91
C LEU A 156 -12.90 -10.27 -5.88
N GLY A 157 -13.36 -9.61 -6.95
CA GLY A 157 -12.54 -8.81 -7.86
C GLY A 157 -11.57 -9.62 -8.71
N GLY A 158 -10.38 -9.05 -8.89
CA GLY A 158 -9.30 -9.63 -9.71
C GLY A 158 -9.19 -9.01 -11.11
N ARG A 159 -10.17 -8.19 -11.54
CA ARG A 159 -10.13 -7.53 -12.84
C ARG A 159 -9.26 -6.27 -12.79
N VAL A 160 -8.42 -6.14 -13.82
CA VAL A 160 -7.54 -4.98 -14.04
C VAL A 160 -7.81 -4.44 -15.44
N TRP A 161 -8.02 -3.13 -15.58
CA TRP A 161 -8.18 -2.46 -16.87
C TRP A 161 -7.62 -1.05 -16.78
N ASP A 162 -6.93 -0.60 -17.80
CA ASP A 162 -6.22 0.69 -17.81
C ASP A 162 -5.39 0.84 -16.51
N ARG A 163 -5.71 1.84 -15.69
CA ARG A 163 -5.11 2.03 -14.36
C ARG A 163 -6.02 1.65 -13.21
N PHE A 164 -7.11 0.97 -13.47
CA PHE A 164 -8.06 0.57 -12.45
C PHE A 164 -7.89 -0.89 -12.05
N VAL A 165 -8.02 -1.14 -10.76
CA VAL A 165 -8.06 -2.48 -10.17
C VAL A 165 -9.33 -2.57 -9.32
N GLU A 166 -10.14 -3.58 -9.56
CA GLU A 166 -11.29 -3.84 -8.69
C GLU A 166 -10.84 -4.14 -7.26
N PRO A 167 -11.66 -3.78 -6.24
CA PRO A 167 -11.46 -4.29 -4.89
C PRO A 167 -11.29 -5.81 -4.94
N THR A 168 -10.11 -6.30 -4.58
CA THR A 168 -9.75 -7.71 -4.73
C THR A 168 -9.48 -8.33 -3.37
N ILE A 169 -10.13 -9.47 -3.09
CA ILE A 169 -9.91 -10.25 -1.88
C ILE A 169 -9.47 -11.64 -2.30
N LEU A 170 -8.27 -12.02 -1.84
CA LEU A 170 -7.70 -13.35 -2.04
C LEU A 170 -7.73 -14.15 -0.74
N THR A 171 -8.03 -15.43 -0.84
CA THR A 171 -7.97 -16.41 0.25
C THR A 171 -7.00 -17.53 -0.10
N ASN A 172 -6.63 -18.36 0.88
CA ASN A 172 -5.63 -19.43 0.74
C ASN A 172 -4.26 -18.91 0.29
N VAL A 173 -3.90 -17.70 0.74
CA VAL A 173 -2.59 -17.11 0.46
C VAL A 173 -1.52 -17.74 1.33
N THR A 174 -0.31 -17.88 0.78
CA THR A 174 0.85 -18.47 1.45
C THR A 174 2.06 -17.54 1.35
N PRO A 175 3.09 -17.73 2.20
CA PRO A 175 4.30 -16.89 2.16
C PRO A 175 5.12 -17.00 0.86
N GLU A 176 4.89 -18.02 0.05
CA GLU A 176 5.59 -18.24 -1.23
C GLU A 176 4.99 -17.43 -2.39
N MET A 177 3.84 -16.79 -2.17
CA MET A 177 3.21 -15.88 -3.13
C MET A 177 3.87 -14.49 -3.09
N ALA A 178 3.87 -13.79 -4.24
CA ALA A 178 4.52 -12.49 -4.40
C ALA A 178 3.93 -11.36 -3.53
#